data_6ecda1514b88b08bc1ae7c9b675e47cb
#
_entry.id   6ecda1514b88b08bc1ae7c9b675e47cb
#
_cell.length_a   1.000
_cell.length_b   1.000
_cell.length_c   1.000
_cell.angle_alpha   90.00
_cell.angle_beta   90.00
_cell.angle_gamma   90.00
#
_symmetry.space_group_name_H-M   'P 1'
#
loop_
_entity.id
_entity.type
_entity.pdbx_description
1 polymer ?
#
loop_
_entity_poly.entity_id
_entity_poly.type
_entity_poly.pdbx_seq_one_letter_code
_entity_poly.pdbx_strand_id
1 'polypeptide(L)'
;MRNALAAALILLSAPGIVAQEKPAAATSTPYKVPRTRDGHPDLQGYWTNLTYTPFERPKDLANKPLYSEHEAIDAFNKAVADSQNQVVHYVNTDFAATPVQTGAKPNRRTSLVIDPADGRVPPLTPDAQKREAARLAADRPVPLARTWRDDRGTVWCVFHDRAVPSITAPYGSNYHIVQSRDWVVLEYEWNSEHRLIPLDGRPHGPASVRTYAGDARGHWEGDTLVVETINFNEKRNFFGSPGTFKLVDRFTRVADDTIMHTYTVEDASTWTRPWTVELPMHRINGPMLEYACNENNADAFTTLRNARAQEAGKLPPPDRTKNVDDAKATILEREDKK
;
A
#
# COMPACT_ATOMS: atom_id res chain seq x y z
N MET A 1 62.08 34.78 -67.10
CA MET A 1 61.08 34.67 -68.17
C MET A 1 60.55 33.24 -68.07
N ARG A 2 59.42 32.97 -67.57
CA ARG A 2 58.46 31.92 -67.71
C ARG A 2 57.67 31.74 -66.40
N ASN A 3 56.44 32.26 -66.42
CA ASN A 3 55.46 32.15 -65.37
C ASN A 3 54.94 30.73 -65.35
N ALA A 4 54.86 30.13 -64.14
CA ALA A 4 54.12 28.91 -63.89
C ALA A 4 52.99 29.26 -62.92
N LEU A 5 51.75 29.21 -63.40
CA LEU A 5 50.54 29.26 -62.56
C LEU A 5 50.37 27.93 -61.90
N ALA A 6 50.27 27.94 -60.57
CA ALA A 6 49.81 26.81 -59.78
C ALA A 6 48.30 26.92 -59.54
N ALA A 7 47.52 26.01 -60.06
CA ALA A 7 46.09 25.88 -59.81
C ALA A 7 45.87 25.07 -58.52
N ALA A 8 45.23 25.68 -57.49
CA ALA A 8 44.80 25.00 -56.28
C ALA A 8 43.44 24.36 -56.46
N LEU A 9 43.39 23.02 -56.41
CA LEU A 9 42.13 22.27 -56.36
C LEU A 9 41.57 22.32 -54.90
N ILE A 10 40.43 22.96 -54.73
CA ILE A 10 39.66 22.89 -53.49
C ILE A 10 38.73 21.67 -53.54
N LEU A 11 39.01 20.64 -52.78
CA LEU A 11 38.14 19.51 -52.54
C LEU A 11 37.06 19.91 -51.50
N LEU A 12 35.82 20.12 -51.95
CA LEU A 12 34.65 20.23 -51.11
C LEU A 12 34.27 18.83 -50.59
N SER A 13 34.54 18.55 -49.33
CA SER A 13 33.98 17.40 -48.60
C SER A 13 32.55 17.70 -48.19
N ALA A 14 31.57 17.03 -48.75
CA ALA A 14 30.19 17.08 -48.29
C ALA A 14 30.04 16.32 -46.95
N PRO A 15 29.35 16.84 -45.97
CA PRO A 15 29.08 16.06 -44.75
C PRO A 15 28.09 14.94 -45.07
N GLY A 16 28.52 13.72 -44.81
CA GLY A 16 27.64 12.53 -44.89
C GLY A 16 26.56 12.64 -43.80
N ILE A 17 25.30 12.69 -44.25
CA ILE A 17 24.14 12.56 -43.36
C ILE A 17 24.11 11.08 -42.90
N VAL A 18 24.57 10.84 -41.67
CA VAL A 18 24.32 9.56 -40.99
C VAL A 18 22.83 9.54 -40.64
N ALA A 19 22.06 8.80 -41.38
CA ALA A 19 20.67 8.52 -41.05
C ALA A 19 20.69 7.75 -39.73
N GLN A 20 20.22 8.38 -38.63
CA GLN A 20 19.92 7.70 -37.38
C GLN A 20 18.76 6.74 -37.65
N GLU A 21 19.04 5.44 -37.69
CA GLU A 21 18.02 4.41 -37.68
C GLU A 21 17.20 4.60 -36.38
N LYS A 22 15.94 4.95 -36.55
CA LYS A 22 14.95 4.98 -35.50
C LYS A 22 14.85 3.55 -34.94
N PRO A 23 15.05 3.33 -33.62
CA PRO A 23 14.89 1.99 -33.07
C PRO A 23 13.51 1.45 -33.46
N ALA A 24 13.48 0.30 -34.11
CA ALA A 24 12.24 -0.39 -34.40
C ALA A 24 11.50 -0.61 -33.09
N ALA A 25 10.31 -0.04 -32.97
CA ALA A 25 9.43 -0.32 -31.86
C ALA A 25 9.18 -1.83 -31.86
N ALA A 26 9.68 -2.52 -30.85
CA ALA A 26 9.37 -3.92 -30.64
C ALA A 26 7.85 -4.03 -30.54
N THR A 27 7.22 -4.60 -31.55
CA THR A 27 5.80 -4.95 -31.54
C THR A 27 5.64 -6.13 -30.59
N SER A 28 5.57 -5.84 -29.28
CA SER A 28 5.19 -6.86 -28.31
C SER A 28 3.74 -7.26 -28.62
N THR A 29 3.51 -8.54 -28.88
CA THR A 29 2.16 -9.10 -28.96
C THR A 29 1.40 -8.66 -27.69
N PRO A 30 0.19 -8.10 -27.80
CA PRO A 30 -0.59 -7.70 -26.65
C PRO A 30 -0.76 -8.89 -25.69
N TYR A 31 -0.52 -8.67 -24.38
CA TYR A 31 -0.71 -9.71 -23.39
C TYR A 31 -2.14 -10.23 -23.44
N LYS A 32 -2.29 -11.56 -23.58
CA LYS A 32 -3.58 -12.21 -23.59
C LYS A 32 -3.87 -12.74 -22.20
N VAL A 33 -4.79 -12.08 -21.49
CA VAL A 33 -5.17 -12.49 -20.14
C VAL A 33 -5.80 -13.90 -20.15
N PRO A 34 -5.35 -14.84 -19.28
CA PRO A 34 -6.01 -16.12 -19.09
C PRO A 34 -7.45 -15.92 -18.62
N ARG A 35 -8.33 -16.88 -18.94
CA ARG A 35 -9.75 -16.84 -18.59
C ARG A 35 -10.14 -17.99 -17.68
N THR A 36 -11.05 -17.73 -16.74
CA THR A 36 -11.75 -18.75 -15.99
C THR A 36 -12.70 -19.55 -16.88
N ARG A 37 -13.28 -20.64 -16.37
CA ARG A 37 -14.28 -21.42 -17.10
C ARG A 37 -15.53 -20.61 -17.48
N ASP A 38 -15.82 -19.56 -16.71
CA ASP A 38 -16.96 -18.65 -16.92
C ASP A 38 -16.63 -17.51 -17.91
N GLY A 39 -15.40 -17.51 -18.48
CA GLY A 39 -14.97 -16.54 -19.50
C GLY A 39 -14.44 -15.23 -18.94
N HIS A 40 -14.46 -15.01 -17.64
CA HIS A 40 -13.90 -13.83 -16.98
C HIS A 40 -12.36 -13.88 -16.92
N PRO A 41 -11.66 -12.75 -16.89
CA PRO A 41 -10.22 -12.72 -16.62
C PRO A 41 -9.89 -13.50 -15.34
N ASP A 42 -8.85 -14.34 -15.42
CA ASP A 42 -8.42 -15.14 -14.29
C ASP A 42 -7.46 -14.34 -13.40
N LEU A 43 -7.96 -13.88 -12.25
CA LEU A 43 -7.20 -13.20 -11.22
C LEU A 43 -6.79 -14.14 -10.07
N GLN A 44 -7.18 -15.42 -10.13
CA GLN A 44 -7.00 -16.37 -9.03
C GLN A 44 -5.53 -16.61 -8.69
N GLY A 45 -5.29 -16.95 -7.44
CA GLY A 45 -3.98 -17.32 -6.92
C GLY A 45 -3.50 -16.45 -5.77
N TYR A 46 -2.22 -16.60 -5.46
CA TYR A 46 -1.57 -15.87 -4.37
C TYR A 46 -0.77 -14.69 -4.93
N TRP A 47 -0.96 -13.54 -4.33
CA TRP A 47 -0.40 -12.28 -4.78
C TRP A 47 0.15 -11.50 -3.59
N THR A 48 1.12 -10.62 -3.83
CA THR A 48 1.59 -9.66 -2.83
C THR A 48 1.53 -8.26 -3.41
N ASN A 49 1.10 -7.28 -2.61
CA ASN A 49 1.21 -5.86 -2.94
C ASN A 49 2.41 -5.20 -2.27
N LEU A 50 3.33 -6.00 -1.74
CA LEU A 50 4.55 -5.47 -1.12
C LEU A 50 5.34 -4.64 -2.13
N THR A 51 5.58 -3.40 -1.78
CA THR A 51 6.39 -2.47 -2.56
C THR A 51 7.14 -1.52 -1.64
N TYR A 52 8.30 -1.05 -2.11
CA TYR A 52 9.07 0.00 -1.46
C TYR A 52 8.80 1.39 -2.04
N THR A 53 7.87 1.50 -2.98
CA THR A 53 7.42 2.79 -3.51
C THR A 53 6.74 3.57 -2.40
N PRO A 54 7.14 4.81 -2.12
CA PRO A 54 6.49 5.65 -1.12
C PRO A 54 5.00 5.84 -1.42
N PHE A 55 4.16 5.86 -0.39
CA PHE A 55 2.73 6.11 -0.57
C PHE A 55 2.49 7.49 -1.20
N GLU A 56 3.08 8.53 -0.61
CA GLU A 56 3.12 9.88 -1.18
C GLU A 56 4.49 10.19 -1.75
N ARG A 57 4.54 11.06 -2.77
CA ARG A 57 5.80 11.45 -3.40
C ARG A 57 6.67 12.26 -2.44
N PRO A 58 7.93 11.86 -2.25
CA PRO A 58 8.90 12.63 -1.49
C PRO A 58 9.07 14.05 -2.04
N LYS A 59 9.34 15.01 -1.17
CA LYS A 59 9.43 16.44 -1.55
C LYS A 59 10.54 16.73 -2.55
N ASP A 60 11.64 16.04 -2.45
CA ASP A 60 12.79 16.11 -3.36
C ASP A 60 12.49 15.56 -4.76
N LEU A 61 11.43 14.76 -4.90
CA LEU A 61 10.95 14.21 -6.16
C LEU A 61 9.67 14.88 -6.68
N ALA A 62 9.29 16.05 -6.16
CA ALA A 62 7.99 16.68 -6.43
C ALA A 62 7.63 16.78 -7.93
N ASN A 63 8.61 17.04 -8.79
CA ASN A 63 8.43 17.20 -10.24
C ASN A 63 8.79 15.93 -11.05
N LYS A 64 9.06 14.80 -10.37
CA LYS A 64 9.50 13.56 -11.03
C LYS A 64 8.52 12.43 -10.73
N PRO A 65 7.46 12.26 -11.54
CA PRO A 65 6.46 11.21 -11.30
C PRO A 65 6.98 9.79 -11.60
N LEU A 66 7.98 9.67 -12.46
CA LEU A 66 8.53 8.39 -12.89
C LEU A 66 10.06 8.40 -12.82
N TYR A 67 10.63 7.32 -12.36
CA TYR A 67 12.03 6.97 -12.53
C TYR A 67 12.30 6.43 -13.95
N SER A 68 13.53 6.55 -14.44
CA SER A 68 14.03 5.67 -15.48
C SER A 68 14.10 4.23 -14.96
N GLU A 69 14.34 3.25 -15.83
CA GLU A 69 14.47 1.84 -15.39
C GLU A 69 15.64 1.65 -14.41
N HIS A 70 16.78 2.26 -14.71
CA HIS A 70 17.96 2.20 -13.84
C HIS A 70 17.71 2.84 -12.48
N GLU A 71 17.14 4.04 -12.45
CA GLU A 71 16.80 4.71 -11.19
C GLU A 71 15.77 3.93 -10.35
N ALA A 72 14.83 3.26 -10.98
CA ALA A 72 13.86 2.42 -10.28
C ALA A 72 14.54 1.22 -9.58
N ILE A 73 15.52 0.61 -10.24
CA ILE A 73 16.33 -0.47 -9.66
C ILE A 73 17.17 0.06 -8.49
N ASP A 74 17.83 1.19 -8.66
CA ASP A 74 18.66 1.79 -7.61
C ASP A 74 17.82 2.20 -6.39
N ALA A 75 16.68 2.84 -6.62
CA ALA A 75 15.75 3.23 -5.56
C ALA A 75 15.22 2.00 -4.80
N PHE A 76 14.89 0.93 -5.52
CA PHE A 76 14.44 -0.33 -4.92
C PHE A 76 15.55 -0.97 -4.07
N ASN A 77 16.77 -1.11 -4.60
CA ASN A 77 17.88 -1.70 -3.87
C ASN A 77 18.23 -0.91 -2.61
N LYS A 78 18.22 0.43 -2.73
CA LYS A 78 18.42 1.31 -1.57
C LYS A 78 17.34 1.11 -0.51
N ALA A 79 16.09 1.08 -0.89
CA ALA A 79 14.98 0.91 0.04
C ALA A 79 15.00 -0.46 0.73
N VAL A 80 15.38 -1.52 0.00
CA VAL A 80 15.61 -2.86 0.58
C VAL A 80 16.72 -2.81 1.63
N ALA A 81 17.86 -2.21 1.31
CA ALA A 81 18.99 -2.08 2.26
C ALA A 81 18.58 -1.26 3.49
N ASP A 82 17.91 -0.13 3.31
CA ASP A 82 17.42 0.71 4.40
C ASP A 82 16.44 -0.05 5.31
N SER A 83 15.55 -0.86 4.73
CA SER A 83 14.59 -1.67 5.50
C SER A 83 15.25 -2.74 6.36
N GLN A 84 16.32 -3.36 5.86
CA GLN A 84 17.11 -4.35 6.61
C GLN A 84 17.85 -3.71 7.80
N ASN A 85 18.24 -2.45 7.68
CA ASN A 85 18.91 -1.71 8.75
C ASN A 85 17.93 -1.16 9.81
N GLN A 86 16.63 -1.09 9.50
CA GLN A 86 15.59 -0.60 10.41
C GLN A 86 14.90 -1.73 11.19
N VAL A 87 15.57 -2.83 11.41
CA VAL A 87 15.00 -3.98 12.13
C VAL A 87 14.55 -3.56 13.52
N VAL A 88 13.26 -3.56 13.71
CA VAL A 88 12.64 -3.34 15.02
C VAL A 88 12.76 -4.64 15.82
N HIS A 89 13.57 -4.64 16.87
CA HIS A 89 13.99 -5.84 17.60
C HIS A 89 12.89 -6.69 18.27
N TYR A 90 11.64 -6.26 18.27
CA TYR A 90 10.53 -7.08 18.81
C TYR A 90 9.78 -7.87 17.74
N VAL A 91 10.06 -7.63 16.47
CA VAL A 91 9.58 -8.49 15.38
C VAL A 91 10.72 -9.43 15.04
N ASN A 92 10.48 -10.72 15.13
CA ASN A 92 11.48 -11.72 14.76
C ASN A 92 12.05 -11.36 13.37
N THR A 93 13.37 -11.14 13.30
CA THR A 93 14.06 -10.71 12.08
C THR A 93 13.81 -11.65 10.91
N ASP A 94 13.64 -12.95 11.18
CA ASP A 94 13.34 -13.96 10.17
C ASP A 94 11.94 -13.76 9.57
N PHE A 95 11.02 -13.22 10.34
CA PHE A 95 9.66 -12.94 9.91
C PHE A 95 9.60 -11.68 9.04
N ALA A 96 10.40 -10.65 9.33
CA ALA A 96 10.45 -9.42 8.55
C ALA A 96 11.29 -9.55 7.28
N ALA A 97 12.34 -10.38 7.29
CA ALA A 97 13.25 -10.55 6.15
C ALA A 97 12.63 -11.41 5.01
N THR A 98 11.88 -12.44 5.34
CA THR A 98 11.33 -13.39 4.37
C THR A 98 10.30 -12.79 3.41
N PRO A 99 9.30 -12.01 3.87
CA PRO A 99 8.36 -11.34 2.98
C PRO A 99 9.01 -10.25 2.12
N VAL A 100 10.03 -9.57 2.63
CA VAL A 100 10.78 -8.52 1.93
C VAL A 100 11.53 -9.09 0.71
N GLN A 101 11.91 -10.37 0.77
CA GLN A 101 12.66 -11.04 -0.30
C GLN A 101 11.75 -11.68 -1.34
N THR A 102 10.47 -11.89 -1.05
CA THR A 102 9.57 -12.67 -1.89
C THR A 102 8.45 -11.81 -2.48
N GLY A 103 8.64 -11.29 -3.68
CA GLY A 103 7.59 -10.72 -4.49
C GLY A 103 7.65 -9.22 -4.77
N ALA A 104 8.30 -8.40 -3.94
CA ALA A 104 8.49 -7.00 -4.25
C ALA A 104 9.40 -6.81 -5.47
N LYS A 105 9.03 -5.90 -6.36
CA LYS A 105 9.79 -5.59 -7.58
C LYS A 105 10.07 -4.10 -7.69
N PRO A 106 11.12 -3.70 -8.44
CA PRO A 106 11.33 -2.30 -8.80
C PRO A 106 10.09 -1.72 -9.46
N ASN A 107 9.74 -0.51 -9.08
CA ASN A 107 8.61 0.23 -9.62
C ASN A 107 9.12 1.58 -10.15
N ARG A 108 8.71 1.96 -11.35
CA ARG A 108 9.09 3.26 -11.92
C ARG A 108 8.35 4.43 -11.29
N ARG A 109 7.24 4.20 -10.59
CA ARG A 109 6.52 5.25 -9.86
C ARG A 109 7.35 5.77 -8.69
N THR A 110 7.34 7.09 -8.50
CA THR A 110 7.96 7.74 -7.33
C THR A 110 7.00 7.89 -6.16
N SER A 111 5.72 7.55 -6.37
CA SER A 111 4.66 7.48 -5.37
C SER A 111 3.58 6.49 -5.80
N LEU A 112 2.88 5.90 -4.83
CA LEU A 112 1.68 5.11 -5.10
C LEU A 112 0.48 5.99 -5.42
N VAL A 113 0.34 7.17 -4.79
CA VAL A 113 -0.65 8.18 -5.21
C VAL A 113 -0.27 8.68 -6.61
N ILE A 114 -1.20 8.52 -7.57
CA ILE A 114 -1.00 8.89 -8.98
C ILE A 114 -1.89 10.03 -9.44
N ASP A 115 -2.99 10.26 -8.75
CA ASP A 115 -3.86 11.41 -8.92
C ASP A 115 -4.24 11.93 -7.52
N PRO A 116 -3.96 13.20 -7.22
CA PRO A 116 -3.40 14.27 -8.03
C PRO A 116 -1.97 14.02 -8.56
N ALA A 117 -1.61 14.77 -9.63
CA ALA A 117 -0.33 14.59 -10.33
C ALA A 117 0.92 14.87 -9.46
N ASP A 118 0.76 15.64 -8.37
CA ASP A 118 1.82 15.87 -7.38
C ASP A 118 2.16 14.62 -6.56
N GLY A 119 1.34 13.56 -6.69
CA GLY A 119 1.57 12.28 -6.01
C GLY A 119 1.29 12.32 -4.50
N ARG A 120 0.38 13.18 -4.05
CA ARG A 120 0.03 13.36 -2.64
C ARG A 120 -1.46 13.23 -2.40
N VAL A 121 -1.82 12.79 -1.19
CA VAL A 121 -3.21 12.84 -0.73
C VAL A 121 -3.67 14.30 -0.69
N PRO A 122 -4.84 14.64 -1.24
CA PRO A 122 -5.34 16.00 -1.23
C PRO A 122 -5.50 16.56 0.19
N PRO A 123 -5.40 17.88 0.36
CA PRO A 123 -5.65 18.52 1.65
C PRO A 123 -7.03 18.16 2.22
N LEU A 124 -7.09 18.06 3.54
CA LEU A 124 -8.36 17.93 4.26
C LEU A 124 -9.19 19.19 4.10
N THR A 125 -10.51 19.04 4.04
CA THR A 125 -11.46 20.15 4.17
C THR A 125 -11.31 20.84 5.54
N PRO A 126 -11.73 22.11 5.71
CA PRO A 126 -11.67 22.79 7.00
C PRO A 126 -12.37 22.03 8.13
N ASP A 127 -13.48 21.39 7.84
CA ASP A 127 -14.22 20.60 8.84
C ASP A 127 -13.54 19.29 9.16
N ALA A 128 -12.91 18.64 8.17
CA ALA A 128 -12.09 17.45 8.42
C ALA A 128 -10.82 17.79 9.23
N GLN A 129 -10.19 18.94 8.99
CA GLN A 129 -9.07 19.41 9.81
C GLN A 129 -9.47 19.60 11.27
N LYS A 130 -10.65 20.20 11.52
CA LYS A 130 -11.18 20.35 12.90
C LYS A 130 -11.45 19.00 13.56
N ARG A 131 -12.08 18.07 12.84
CA ARG A 131 -12.34 16.70 13.34
C ARG A 131 -11.04 15.98 13.69
N GLU A 132 -10.06 16.05 12.80
CA GLU A 132 -8.77 15.36 12.99
C GLU A 132 -7.97 16.00 14.14
N ALA A 133 -7.97 17.33 14.26
CA ALA A 133 -7.36 18.02 15.40
C ALA A 133 -8.03 17.63 16.73
N ALA A 134 -9.37 17.54 16.76
CA ALA A 134 -10.11 17.10 17.94
C ALA A 134 -9.81 15.62 18.27
N ARG A 135 -9.71 14.74 17.26
CA ARG A 135 -9.33 13.34 17.44
C ARG A 135 -7.93 13.22 18.02
N LEU A 136 -6.95 13.92 17.44
CA LEU A 136 -5.57 13.93 17.94
C LEU A 136 -5.45 14.49 19.37
N ALA A 137 -6.25 15.50 19.72
CA ALA A 137 -6.30 16.06 21.06
C ALA A 137 -6.95 15.08 22.08
N ALA A 138 -7.96 14.32 21.63
CA ALA A 138 -8.61 13.28 22.42
C ALA A 138 -7.80 11.99 22.48
N ASP A 139 -6.94 11.75 21.47
CA ASP A 139 -6.04 10.59 21.39
C ASP A 139 -4.99 10.74 22.49
N ARG A 140 -5.37 10.34 23.67
CA ARG A 140 -4.49 10.37 24.84
C ARG A 140 -3.26 9.52 24.53
N PRO A 141 -2.13 9.84 25.20
CA PRO A 141 -0.93 9.01 25.03
C PRO A 141 -1.26 7.54 25.22
N VAL A 142 -1.11 6.73 24.14
CA VAL A 142 -0.98 5.32 24.34
C VAL A 142 0.17 5.14 25.36
N PRO A 143 -0.02 4.45 26.49
CA PRO A 143 -0.85 3.28 26.65
C PRO A 143 -1.99 3.43 27.67
N LEU A 144 -2.77 4.45 27.62
CA LEU A 144 -3.85 4.65 28.61
C LEU A 144 -5.22 4.23 28.07
N ALA A 145 -5.32 3.05 27.46
CA ALA A 145 -6.60 2.44 27.24
C ALA A 145 -7.28 2.20 28.60
N ARG A 146 -8.26 3.03 28.95
CA ARG A 146 -9.02 2.88 30.21
C ARG A 146 -10.05 1.77 30.11
N THR A 147 -10.54 1.55 28.89
CA THR A 147 -11.50 0.51 28.57
C THR A 147 -11.11 -0.17 27.25
N TRP A 148 -11.67 -1.33 27.00
CA TRP A 148 -11.50 -2.02 25.73
C TRP A 148 -11.94 -1.19 24.51
N ARG A 149 -12.72 -0.10 24.71
CA ARG A 149 -13.17 0.79 23.62
C ARG A 149 -12.15 1.85 23.25
N ASP A 150 -11.18 2.09 24.11
CA ASP A 150 -10.16 3.13 23.90
C ASP A 150 -9.01 2.62 23.02
N ASP A 151 -8.96 1.30 22.77
CA ASP A 151 -7.93 0.67 22.00
C ASP A 151 -8.32 0.52 20.52
N ARG A 152 -7.30 0.44 19.67
CA ARG A 152 -7.51 0.26 18.23
C ARG A 152 -7.87 -1.19 17.94
N GLY A 153 -8.77 -1.41 16.98
CA GLY A 153 -9.21 -2.74 16.57
C GLY A 153 -8.08 -3.72 16.23
N THR A 154 -6.89 -3.21 15.93
CA THR A 154 -5.67 -3.99 15.67
C THR A 154 -5.23 -4.81 16.87
N VAL A 155 -5.26 -4.25 18.09
CA VAL A 155 -4.88 -4.95 19.33
C VAL A 155 -5.89 -6.04 19.67
N TRP A 156 -7.16 -5.84 19.31
CA TRP A 156 -8.23 -6.83 19.53
C TRP A 156 -8.32 -7.88 18.44
N CYS A 157 -7.45 -7.84 17.42
CA CYS A 157 -7.50 -8.75 16.27
C CYS A 157 -8.85 -8.75 15.52
N VAL A 158 -9.58 -7.64 15.56
CA VAL A 158 -10.91 -7.53 14.94
C VAL A 158 -10.80 -7.07 13.49
N PHE A 159 -9.89 -6.13 13.22
CA PHE A 159 -9.72 -5.53 11.90
C PHE A 159 -8.37 -4.84 11.80
N HIS A 160 -7.76 -4.92 10.61
CA HIS A 160 -6.58 -4.14 10.28
C HIS A 160 -6.90 -3.10 9.21
N ASP A 161 -6.65 -1.83 9.50
CA ASP A 161 -7.02 -0.69 8.64
C ASP A 161 -6.21 -0.59 7.33
N ARG A 162 -5.28 -1.51 7.09
CA ARG A 162 -4.46 -1.59 5.86
C ARG A 162 -4.99 -2.56 4.81
N ALA A 163 -6.00 -3.37 5.14
CA ALA A 163 -6.57 -4.34 4.21
C ALA A 163 -7.47 -3.67 3.17
N VAL A 164 -8.35 -2.78 3.59
CA VAL A 164 -9.30 -2.06 2.71
C VAL A 164 -9.46 -0.62 3.16
N PRO A 165 -9.11 0.41 2.37
CA PRO A 165 -8.31 0.35 1.14
C PRO A 165 -6.93 -0.24 1.36
N SER A 166 -6.40 -0.90 0.34
CA SER A 166 -5.11 -1.59 0.45
C SER A 166 -3.95 -0.63 0.65
N ILE A 167 -3.17 -0.85 1.70
CA ILE A 167 -1.90 -0.16 1.95
C ILE A 167 -0.80 -1.20 2.13
N THR A 168 0.30 -1.06 1.41
CA THR A 168 1.46 -1.93 1.56
C THR A 168 2.07 -1.83 2.96
N ALA A 169 2.57 -2.95 3.45
CA ALA A 169 3.31 -3.05 4.71
C ALA A 169 4.44 -4.08 4.57
N PRO A 170 5.46 -4.04 5.43
CA PRO A 170 6.56 -5.01 5.40
C PRO A 170 6.11 -6.47 5.56
N TYR A 171 4.96 -6.70 6.18
CA TYR A 171 4.32 -8.01 6.33
C TYR A 171 2.80 -7.84 6.25
N GLY A 172 2.06 -8.94 6.04
CA GLY A 172 0.60 -8.88 5.87
C GLY A 172 0.16 -8.28 4.53
N SER A 173 1.05 -8.27 3.53
CA SER A 173 0.78 -7.73 2.19
C SER A 173 0.38 -8.80 1.19
N ASN A 174 0.12 -10.01 1.64
CA ASN A 174 -0.26 -11.13 0.79
C ASN A 174 -1.78 -11.27 0.68
N TYR A 175 -2.20 -11.75 -0.47
CA TYR A 175 -3.60 -11.91 -0.86
C TYR A 175 -3.79 -13.27 -1.49
N HIS A 176 -4.92 -13.88 -1.20
CA HIS A 176 -5.43 -15.01 -1.96
C HIS A 176 -6.71 -14.59 -2.67
N ILE A 177 -6.73 -14.67 -3.99
CA ILE A 177 -7.89 -14.33 -4.80
C ILE A 177 -8.56 -15.62 -5.27
N VAL A 178 -9.84 -15.77 -4.95
CA VAL A 178 -10.69 -16.87 -5.36
C VAL A 178 -11.84 -16.33 -6.20
N GLN A 179 -12.12 -16.96 -7.34
CA GLN A 179 -13.20 -16.57 -8.22
C GLN A 179 -14.19 -17.70 -8.44
N SER A 180 -15.44 -17.33 -8.47
CA SER A 180 -16.53 -18.14 -9.03
C SER A 180 -17.30 -17.30 -10.06
N ARG A 181 -18.34 -17.87 -10.63
CA ARG A 181 -19.18 -17.17 -11.61
C ARG A 181 -19.77 -15.88 -11.05
N ASP A 182 -20.28 -15.92 -9.82
CA ASP A 182 -21.09 -14.85 -9.23
C ASP A 182 -20.39 -14.11 -8.09
N TRP A 183 -19.14 -14.51 -7.77
CA TRP A 183 -18.40 -13.98 -6.63
C TRP A 183 -16.90 -13.91 -6.89
N VAL A 184 -16.28 -12.86 -6.34
CA VAL A 184 -14.84 -12.82 -6.09
C VAL A 184 -14.63 -12.69 -4.59
N VAL A 185 -13.67 -13.45 -4.05
CA VAL A 185 -13.23 -13.34 -2.66
C VAL A 185 -11.79 -12.87 -2.67
N LEU A 186 -11.54 -11.77 -1.96
CA LEU A 186 -10.20 -11.31 -1.62
C LEU A 186 -9.96 -11.68 -0.16
N GLU A 187 -9.08 -12.64 0.06
CA GLU A 187 -8.59 -13.00 1.39
C GLU A 187 -7.27 -12.25 1.63
N TYR A 188 -7.19 -11.56 2.75
CA TYR A 188 -6.02 -10.79 3.17
C TYR A 188 -5.26 -11.56 4.24
N GLU A 189 -3.94 -11.52 4.20
CA GLU A 189 -3.09 -12.11 5.24
C GLU A 189 -3.36 -11.50 6.62
N TRP A 190 -3.57 -10.17 6.68
CA TRP A 190 -3.93 -9.48 7.91
C TRP A 190 -5.24 -9.99 8.49
N ASN A 191 -5.16 -10.53 9.73
CA ASN A 191 -6.30 -11.04 10.51
C ASN A 191 -7.18 -12.04 9.74
N SER A 192 -6.66 -12.67 8.68
CA SER A 192 -7.42 -13.54 7.78
C SER A 192 -8.73 -12.88 7.31
N GLU A 193 -8.69 -11.58 7.04
CA GLU A 193 -9.87 -10.84 6.61
C GLU A 193 -10.31 -11.26 5.21
N HIS A 194 -11.63 -11.31 5.01
CA HIS A 194 -12.23 -11.68 3.74
C HIS A 194 -13.11 -10.55 3.22
N ARG A 195 -12.94 -10.22 1.96
CA ARG A 195 -13.83 -9.31 1.24
C ARG A 195 -14.61 -10.10 0.21
N LEU A 196 -15.91 -10.30 0.50
CA LEU A 196 -16.84 -10.97 -0.40
C LEU A 196 -17.40 -9.96 -1.39
N ILE A 197 -17.21 -10.20 -2.68
CA ILE A 197 -17.60 -9.29 -3.76
C ILE A 197 -18.60 -10.01 -4.65
N PRO A 198 -19.93 -9.78 -4.48
CA PRO A 198 -20.93 -10.30 -5.38
C PRO A 198 -20.85 -9.61 -6.75
N LEU A 199 -21.03 -10.39 -7.82
CA LEU A 199 -20.99 -9.94 -9.22
C LEU A 199 -22.38 -9.98 -9.89
N ASP A 200 -23.43 -10.29 -9.14
CA ASP A 200 -24.78 -10.53 -9.64
C ASP A 200 -25.62 -9.26 -9.83
N GLY A 201 -25.01 -8.09 -9.68
CA GLY A 201 -25.68 -6.80 -9.88
C GLY A 201 -26.66 -6.40 -8.76
N ARG A 202 -26.68 -7.11 -7.62
CA ARG A 202 -27.50 -6.72 -6.48
C ARG A 202 -27.11 -5.34 -5.95
N PRO A 203 -28.05 -4.53 -5.45
CA PRO A 203 -27.73 -3.23 -4.86
C PRO A 203 -26.95 -3.39 -3.54
N HIS A 204 -26.34 -2.31 -3.11
CA HIS A 204 -25.77 -2.20 -1.76
C HIS A 204 -26.83 -2.38 -0.69
N GLY A 205 -26.42 -2.90 0.46
CA GLY A 205 -27.25 -2.96 1.65
C GLY A 205 -27.59 -1.57 2.22
N PRO A 206 -28.50 -1.51 3.19
CA PRO A 206 -28.89 -0.23 3.78
C PRO A 206 -27.71 0.45 4.50
N ALA A 207 -27.63 1.78 4.43
CA ALA A 207 -26.56 2.59 5.03
C ALA A 207 -26.44 2.44 6.57
N SER A 208 -27.45 1.87 7.23
CA SER A 208 -27.41 1.54 8.66
C SER A 208 -26.56 0.31 8.98
N VAL A 209 -26.27 -0.55 7.99
CA VAL A 209 -25.40 -1.73 8.15
C VAL A 209 -24.02 -1.35 7.68
N ARG A 210 -23.12 -1.14 8.64
CA ARG A 210 -21.73 -0.73 8.39
C ARG A 210 -20.76 -1.77 8.91
N THR A 211 -19.79 -2.15 8.07
CA THR A 211 -18.77 -3.13 8.42
C THR A 211 -17.37 -2.53 8.31
N TYR A 212 -16.39 -3.16 8.92
CA TYR A 212 -15.00 -2.69 8.80
C TYR A 212 -14.46 -2.80 7.37
N ALA A 213 -14.82 -3.85 6.63
CA ALA A 213 -14.44 -4.04 5.24
C ALA A 213 -15.34 -3.29 4.23
N GLY A 214 -16.41 -2.66 4.71
CA GLY A 214 -17.43 -2.03 3.87
C GLY A 214 -18.37 -3.05 3.23
N ASP A 215 -19.27 -2.57 2.38
CA ASP A 215 -20.20 -3.35 1.57
C ASP A 215 -19.76 -3.26 0.10
N ALA A 216 -19.21 -4.34 -0.45
CA ALA A 216 -18.62 -4.38 -1.78
C ALA A 216 -19.61 -4.87 -2.83
N ARG A 217 -19.54 -4.31 -4.05
CA ARG A 217 -20.23 -4.80 -5.26
C ARG A 217 -19.27 -4.75 -6.43
N GLY A 218 -19.22 -5.83 -7.21
CA GLY A 218 -18.30 -5.95 -8.33
C GLY A 218 -19.02 -6.15 -9.66
N HIS A 219 -18.34 -5.75 -10.73
CA HIS A 219 -18.70 -6.06 -12.10
C HIS A 219 -17.46 -6.05 -12.99
N TRP A 220 -17.59 -6.63 -14.17
CA TRP A 220 -16.50 -6.65 -15.15
C TRP A 220 -16.66 -5.53 -16.18
N GLU A 221 -15.58 -4.77 -16.40
CA GLU A 221 -15.42 -3.84 -17.52
C GLU A 221 -14.30 -4.36 -18.42
N GLY A 222 -14.65 -5.11 -19.46
CA GLY A 222 -13.65 -5.79 -20.30
C GLY A 222 -12.80 -6.75 -19.47
N ASP A 223 -11.49 -6.49 -19.38
CA ASP A 223 -10.53 -7.31 -18.63
C ASP A 223 -10.28 -6.79 -17.21
N THR A 224 -11.05 -5.84 -16.73
CA THR A 224 -10.92 -5.22 -15.41
C THR A 224 -12.08 -5.60 -14.51
N LEU A 225 -11.79 -6.15 -13.34
CA LEU A 225 -12.75 -6.25 -12.24
C LEU A 225 -12.85 -4.88 -11.56
N VAL A 226 -14.04 -4.29 -11.57
CA VAL A 226 -14.35 -3.04 -10.87
C VAL A 226 -15.16 -3.35 -9.61
N VAL A 227 -14.74 -2.81 -8.48
CA VAL A 227 -15.40 -3.05 -7.19
C VAL A 227 -15.70 -1.73 -6.51
N GLU A 228 -16.99 -1.40 -6.37
CA GLU A 228 -17.42 -0.29 -5.54
C GLU A 228 -17.67 -0.76 -4.12
N THR A 229 -17.20 0.01 -3.14
CA THR A 229 -17.38 -0.28 -1.71
C THR A 229 -17.78 0.97 -0.96
N ILE A 230 -18.85 0.84 -0.20
CA ILE A 230 -19.40 1.88 0.68
C ILE A 230 -19.74 1.29 2.05
N ASN A 231 -20.40 2.03 2.91
CA ASN A 231 -20.87 1.56 4.22
C ASN A 231 -19.76 1.04 5.13
N PHE A 232 -18.63 1.72 5.13
CA PHE A 232 -17.56 1.43 6.08
C PHE A 232 -17.96 1.85 7.50
N ASN A 233 -17.43 1.13 8.49
CA ASN A 233 -17.68 1.44 9.90
C ASN A 233 -17.05 2.79 10.29
N GLU A 234 -17.79 3.61 11.03
CA GLU A 234 -17.38 4.95 11.47
C GLU A 234 -16.18 4.95 12.44
N LYS A 235 -15.86 3.82 13.07
CA LYS A 235 -14.67 3.69 13.93
C LYS A 235 -13.37 3.63 13.15
N ARG A 236 -13.44 3.55 11.81
CA ARG A 236 -12.27 3.67 10.95
C ARG A 236 -11.79 5.11 10.92
N ASN A 237 -10.48 5.26 10.78
CA ASN A 237 -9.88 6.53 10.40
C ASN A 237 -8.91 6.26 9.23
N PHE A 238 -9.37 6.51 8.02
CA PHE A 238 -8.55 6.38 6.84
C PHE A 238 -8.13 7.78 6.37
N PHE A 239 -6.90 8.18 6.70
CA PHE A 239 -6.36 9.51 6.39
C PHE A 239 -7.32 10.67 6.76
N GLY A 240 -7.96 10.59 7.93
CA GLY A 240 -8.89 11.59 8.44
C GLY A 240 -10.36 11.36 8.09
N SER A 241 -10.69 10.37 7.25
CA SER A 241 -12.08 9.98 6.97
C SER A 241 -12.58 8.98 8.00
N PRO A 242 -13.75 9.22 8.61
CA PRO A 242 -14.37 8.31 9.56
C PRO A 242 -15.19 7.19 8.88
N GLY A 243 -14.74 6.66 7.76
CA GLY A 243 -15.46 5.61 7.03
C GLY A 243 -16.63 6.11 6.18
N THR A 244 -16.70 7.40 5.89
CA THR A 244 -17.74 8.01 5.02
C THR A 244 -17.37 7.98 3.54
N PHE A 245 -16.20 7.46 3.20
CA PHE A 245 -15.72 7.42 1.83
C PHE A 245 -16.36 6.31 1.00
N LYS A 246 -16.40 6.56 -0.31
CA LYS A 246 -16.58 5.55 -1.34
C LYS A 246 -15.22 5.12 -1.86
N LEU A 247 -15.03 3.82 -2.03
CA LEU A 247 -13.85 3.21 -2.61
C LEU A 247 -14.23 2.55 -3.93
N VAL A 248 -13.47 2.82 -4.98
CA VAL A 248 -13.60 2.13 -6.26
C VAL A 248 -12.27 1.47 -6.59
N ASP A 249 -12.22 0.16 -6.46
CA ASP A 249 -11.06 -0.64 -6.84
C ASP A 249 -11.19 -1.12 -8.29
N ARG A 250 -10.05 -1.26 -8.95
CA ARG A 250 -9.93 -1.80 -10.31
C ARG A 250 -8.75 -2.77 -10.35
N PHE A 251 -9.03 -4.02 -10.69
CA PHE A 251 -8.02 -5.08 -10.80
C PHE A 251 -7.90 -5.51 -12.26
N THR A 252 -6.75 -5.28 -12.86
CA THR A 252 -6.48 -5.65 -14.25
C THR A 252 -5.23 -6.51 -14.30
N ARG A 253 -5.35 -7.75 -14.77
CA ARG A 253 -4.17 -8.59 -14.97
C ARG A 253 -3.42 -8.16 -16.21
N VAL A 254 -2.21 -7.65 -16.05
CA VAL A 254 -1.40 -7.03 -17.11
C VAL A 254 -0.22 -7.91 -17.57
N ALA A 255 0.10 -8.95 -16.79
CA ALA A 255 1.11 -9.97 -17.11
C ALA A 255 0.77 -11.28 -16.39
N ASP A 256 1.47 -12.36 -16.69
CA ASP A 256 1.25 -13.66 -16.05
C ASP A 256 1.43 -13.59 -14.53
N ASP A 257 2.31 -12.71 -14.09
CA ASP A 257 2.72 -12.54 -12.71
C ASP A 257 2.35 -11.18 -12.11
N THR A 258 1.52 -10.38 -12.80
CA THR A 258 1.19 -9.02 -12.33
C THR A 258 -0.28 -8.67 -12.54
N ILE A 259 -0.94 -8.28 -11.46
CA ILE A 259 -2.21 -7.57 -11.45
C ILE A 259 -1.93 -6.11 -11.13
N MET A 260 -2.36 -5.20 -11.99
CA MET A 260 -2.40 -3.78 -11.68
C MET A 260 -3.68 -3.50 -10.88
N HIS A 261 -3.51 -3.19 -9.61
CA HIS A 261 -4.58 -2.73 -8.75
C HIS A 261 -4.51 -1.22 -8.65
N THR A 262 -5.57 -0.55 -9.07
CA THR A 262 -5.75 0.87 -8.79
C THR A 262 -6.99 1.05 -7.92
N TYR A 263 -6.98 2.03 -7.06
CA TYR A 263 -8.19 2.41 -6.35
C TYR A 263 -8.34 3.92 -6.21
N THR A 264 -9.58 4.37 -6.30
CA THR A 264 -9.97 5.77 -6.09
C THR A 264 -10.76 5.90 -4.82
N VAL A 265 -10.43 6.89 -4.01
CA VAL A 265 -11.12 7.24 -2.78
C VAL A 265 -11.85 8.56 -2.95
N GLU A 266 -13.14 8.57 -2.62
CA GLU A 266 -14.01 9.75 -2.74
C GLU A 266 -14.69 10.03 -1.39
N ASP A 267 -14.42 11.19 -0.81
CA ASP A 267 -15.12 11.70 0.38
C ASP A 267 -15.02 13.23 0.43
N ALA A 268 -16.01 13.91 -0.13
CA ALA A 268 -16.07 15.36 -0.16
C ALA A 268 -16.20 16.01 1.23
N SER A 269 -16.55 15.23 2.27
CA SER A 269 -16.55 15.69 3.66
C SER A 269 -15.17 15.69 4.29
N THR A 270 -14.21 14.98 3.67
CA THR A 270 -12.87 14.79 4.20
C THR A 270 -11.79 15.45 3.34
N TRP A 271 -11.77 15.21 2.04
CA TRP A 271 -10.73 15.75 1.15
C TRP A 271 -11.30 16.76 0.16
N THR A 272 -10.44 17.67 -0.29
CA THR A 272 -10.82 18.72 -1.26
C THR A 272 -11.13 18.19 -2.66
N ARG A 273 -10.72 16.94 -2.97
CA ARG A 273 -11.03 16.22 -4.21
C ARG A 273 -10.81 14.71 -4.03
N PRO A 274 -11.36 13.86 -4.93
CA PRO A 274 -10.98 12.44 -5.02
C PRO A 274 -9.50 12.26 -5.33
N TRP A 275 -8.95 11.09 -4.96
CA TRP A 275 -7.56 10.73 -5.23
C TRP A 275 -7.41 9.24 -5.54
N THR A 276 -6.39 8.91 -6.31
CA THR A 276 -6.18 7.56 -6.85
C THR A 276 -4.79 7.04 -6.51
N VAL A 277 -4.74 5.76 -6.16
CA VAL A 277 -3.52 4.99 -5.89
C VAL A 277 -3.36 3.92 -6.96
N GLU A 278 -2.12 3.67 -7.36
CA GLU A 278 -1.72 2.53 -8.19
C GLU A 278 -0.79 1.63 -7.38
N LEU A 279 -1.21 0.38 -7.19
CA LEU A 279 -0.54 -0.58 -6.33
C LEU A 279 -0.39 -1.92 -7.08
N PRO A 280 0.75 -2.17 -7.73
CA PRO A 280 0.95 -3.42 -8.43
C PRO A 280 0.96 -4.60 -7.45
N MET A 281 0.31 -5.69 -7.83
CA MET A 281 0.31 -6.95 -7.11
C MET A 281 1.10 -7.96 -7.92
N HIS A 282 2.08 -8.60 -7.30
CA HIS A 282 2.92 -9.60 -7.93
C HIS A 282 2.56 -11.00 -7.45
N ARG A 283 2.59 -11.98 -8.38
CA ARG A 283 2.33 -13.38 -8.05
C ARG A 283 3.40 -13.92 -7.13
N ILE A 284 2.97 -14.65 -6.11
CA ILE A 284 3.85 -15.37 -5.20
C ILE A 284 3.54 -16.87 -5.23
N ASN A 285 4.52 -17.68 -4.85
CA ASN A 285 4.34 -19.10 -4.65
C ASN A 285 3.75 -19.30 -3.25
N GLY A 286 2.41 -19.46 -3.19
CA GLY A 286 1.70 -19.70 -1.94
C GLY A 286 2.10 -21.01 -1.25
N PRO A 287 1.44 -21.39 -0.17
CA PRO A 287 0.22 -20.79 0.36
C PRO A 287 0.47 -19.51 1.17
N MET A 288 -0.58 -18.73 1.36
CA MET A 288 -0.63 -17.68 2.37
C MET A 288 -0.75 -18.36 3.73
N LEU A 289 0.07 -17.93 4.69
CA LEU A 289 0.04 -18.47 6.04
C LEU A 289 -1.04 -17.81 6.87
N GLU A 290 -1.52 -18.51 7.88
CA GLU A 290 -2.46 -17.95 8.85
C GLU A 290 -1.81 -16.82 9.64
N TYR A 291 -2.52 -15.71 9.76
CA TYR A 291 -2.18 -14.63 10.68
C TYR A 291 -2.86 -14.88 12.03
N ALA A 292 -2.17 -15.57 12.92
CA ALA A 292 -2.70 -16.02 14.22
C ALA A 292 -2.69 -14.88 15.27
N CYS A 293 -3.38 -13.78 14.99
CA CYS A 293 -3.39 -12.58 15.82
C CYS A 293 -3.93 -12.83 17.23
N ASN A 294 -4.91 -13.73 17.38
CA ASN A 294 -5.54 -14.01 18.68
C ASN A 294 -4.69 -14.91 19.57
N GLU A 295 -3.80 -15.71 18.98
CA GLU A 295 -3.00 -16.65 19.74
C GLU A 295 -1.92 -15.93 20.55
N ASN A 296 -1.93 -16.16 21.85
CA ASN A 296 -1.03 -15.50 22.80
C ASN A 296 -1.10 -13.94 22.77
N ASN A 297 -2.23 -13.35 22.36
CA ASN A 297 -2.41 -11.91 22.38
C ASN A 297 -2.48 -11.38 23.82
N ALA A 298 -1.31 -11.22 24.44
CA ALA A 298 -1.16 -10.63 25.76
C ALA A 298 -1.21 -9.09 25.75
N ASP A 299 -1.15 -8.46 24.58
CA ASP A 299 -1.02 -7.01 24.44
C ASP A 299 -2.26 -6.28 24.95
N ALA A 300 -3.44 -6.75 24.61
CA ALA A 300 -4.71 -6.19 25.10
C ALA A 300 -4.79 -6.23 26.64
N PHE A 301 -4.48 -7.37 27.22
CA PHE A 301 -4.48 -7.54 28.68
C PHE A 301 -3.40 -6.65 29.35
N THR A 302 -2.20 -6.63 28.77
CA THR A 302 -1.07 -5.86 29.29
C THR A 302 -1.36 -4.36 29.21
N THR A 303 -1.92 -3.88 28.11
CA THR A 303 -2.32 -2.48 27.92
C THR A 303 -3.33 -2.04 28.95
N LEU A 304 -4.41 -2.79 29.14
CA LEU A 304 -5.44 -2.48 30.15
C LEU A 304 -4.90 -2.55 31.59
N ARG A 305 -4.07 -3.56 31.88
CA ARG A 305 -3.42 -3.70 33.20
C ARG A 305 -2.51 -2.52 33.51
N ASN A 306 -1.68 -2.12 32.57
CA ASN A 306 -0.76 -1.00 32.71
C ASN A 306 -1.50 0.33 32.84
N ALA A 307 -2.56 0.54 32.08
CA ALA A 307 -3.43 1.72 32.21
C ALA A 307 -4.02 1.84 33.61
N ARG A 308 -4.55 0.75 34.16
CA ARG A 308 -5.09 0.72 35.54
C ARG A 308 -4.02 0.93 36.61
N ALA A 309 -2.81 0.39 36.37
CA ALA A 309 -1.70 0.62 37.31
C ALA A 309 -1.22 2.08 37.31
N GLN A 310 -1.24 2.74 36.14
CA GLN A 310 -0.95 4.18 36.04
C GLN A 310 -2.04 5.03 36.67
N GLU A 311 -3.31 4.72 36.46
CA GLU A 311 -4.43 5.39 37.13
C GLU A 311 -4.35 5.28 38.66
N ALA A 312 -3.86 4.15 39.17
CA ALA A 312 -3.64 3.90 40.56
C ALA A 312 -2.31 4.50 41.11
N GLY A 313 -1.53 5.21 40.30
CA GLY A 313 -0.22 5.76 40.67
C GLY A 313 0.87 4.73 40.93
N LYS A 314 0.66 3.46 40.50
CA LYS A 314 1.62 2.35 40.67
C LYS A 314 2.67 2.28 39.55
N LEU A 315 2.40 2.91 38.44
CA LEU A 315 3.33 3.05 37.31
C LEU A 315 3.40 4.52 36.89
N PRO A 316 4.59 5.02 36.52
CA PRO A 316 4.71 6.37 35.98
C PRO A 316 4.00 6.47 34.64
N PRO A 317 3.55 7.67 34.24
CA PRO A 317 3.09 7.89 32.88
C PRO A 317 4.23 7.58 31.86
N PRO A 318 3.92 7.14 30.65
CA PRO A 318 4.93 6.87 29.64
C PRO A 318 5.72 8.14 29.34
N ASP A 319 7.03 8.04 29.38
CA ASP A 319 7.93 9.12 28.98
C ASP A 319 8.00 9.16 27.44
N ARG A 320 7.31 10.13 26.86
CA ARG A 320 7.25 10.33 25.41
C ARG A 320 8.48 11.00 24.82
N THR A 321 9.37 11.51 25.66
CA THR A 321 10.61 12.12 25.19
C THR A 321 11.70 11.10 24.93
N LYS A 322 11.53 9.88 25.46
CA LYS A 322 12.43 8.77 25.18
C LYS A 322 12.10 8.13 23.87
N ASN A 323 13.06 8.16 22.99
CA ASN A 323 12.98 7.46 21.69
C ASN A 323 12.80 5.95 21.94
N VAL A 324 12.18 5.24 21.01
CA VAL A 324 12.04 3.77 21.06
C VAL A 324 13.39 3.06 21.27
N ASP A 325 14.49 3.70 20.85
CA ASP A 325 15.86 3.20 21.04
C ASP A 325 16.34 3.23 22.51
N ASP A 326 15.91 4.20 23.30
CA ASP A 326 16.21 4.25 24.75
C ASP A 326 15.42 3.19 25.53
N ALA A 327 14.22 2.86 25.07
CA ALA A 327 13.42 1.77 25.66
C ALA A 327 14.08 0.39 25.42
N LYS A 328 14.75 0.19 24.28
CA LYS A 328 15.50 -1.03 23.96
C LYS A 328 16.70 -1.22 24.88
N ALA A 329 17.50 -0.17 25.11
CA ALA A 329 18.64 -0.22 26.02
C ALA A 329 18.21 -0.68 27.43
N THR A 330 17.07 -0.18 27.92
CA THR A 330 16.53 -0.51 29.24
C THR A 330 16.05 -1.96 29.36
N ILE A 331 15.57 -2.57 28.27
CA ILE A 331 15.14 -3.98 28.24
C ILE A 331 16.37 -4.90 28.25
N LEU A 332 17.36 -4.61 27.42
CA LEU A 332 18.62 -5.39 27.33
C LEU A 332 19.40 -5.36 28.64
N GLU A 333 19.49 -4.20 29.32
CA GLU A 333 20.12 -4.10 30.65
C GLU A 333 19.42 -4.92 31.75
N ARG A 334 18.14 -5.25 31.58
CA ARG A 334 17.39 -6.10 32.53
C ARG A 334 17.56 -7.58 32.28
N GLU A 335 17.79 -7.97 31.06
CA GLU A 335 18.06 -9.39 30.70
C GLU A 335 19.47 -9.81 31.10
N ASP A 336 20.46 -8.93 31.01
CA ASP A 336 21.84 -9.19 31.47
C ASP A 336 22.01 -9.23 32.99
N LYS A 337 20.98 -8.88 33.76
CA LYS A 337 20.98 -8.92 35.24
C LYS A 337 20.17 -10.06 35.84
N LYS A 338 19.70 -11.00 35.05
CA LYS A 338 19.08 -12.25 35.47
C LYS A 338 19.99 -13.43 35.18
#